data_8e126e7e93a27b43745056e27d8bae0f
#
_entry.id   8e126e7e93a27b43745056e27d8bae0f
#
_cell.length_a   1.000
_cell.length_b   1.000
_cell.length_c   1.000
_cell.angle_alpha   90.00
_cell.angle_beta   90.00
_cell.angle_gamma   90.00
#
_symmetry.space_group_name_H-M   'P 1'
#
loop_
_entity.id
_entity.type
_entity.pdbx_description
1 polymer ?
#
loop_
_entity_poly.entity_id
_entity_poly.type
_entity_poly.pdbx_seq_one_letter_code
_entity_poly.pdbx_strand_id
1 'polypeptide(L)'
;IISVKKLSTNHEATTFAIWIKKRVKLHKHLYHTENVIIEEGRGKFQLGDSVYQVKKGDVIVIPQDTWHGVIVNSKETMKVISIQSPEFLGKDRIFKNE
;
A
#
# COMPACT_ATOMS: atom_id res chain seq x y z
N ILE A 1 -12.92 -2.71 -3.45
CA ILE A 1 -13.33 -1.62 -2.55
C ILE A 1 -12.26 -1.43 -1.49
N ILE A 2 -11.88 -0.19 -1.27
CA ILE A 2 -10.83 0.18 -0.33
C ILE A 2 -11.42 1.15 0.70
N SER A 3 -11.14 0.89 1.97
CA SER A 3 -11.44 1.81 3.05
C SER A 3 -10.14 2.28 3.69
N VAL A 4 -10.05 3.55 4.03
CA VAL A 4 -8.82 4.14 4.55
C VAL A 4 -9.13 4.96 5.80
N LYS A 5 -8.31 4.80 6.84
CA LYS A 5 -8.37 5.62 8.04
C LYS A 5 -7.00 6.20 8.32
N LYS A 6 -6.89 7.51 8.40
CA LYS A 6 -5.65 8.18 8.81
C LYS A 6 -5.50 8.02 10.32
N LEU A 7 -4.40 7.44 10.76
CA LEU A 7 -4.11 7.20 12.17
C LEU A 7 -3.29 8.32 12.78
N SER A 8 -2.31 8.83 12.04
CA SER A 8 -1.46 9.94 12.51
C SER A 8 -0.81 10.62 11.32
N THR A 9 -0.40 11.87 11.52
CA THR A 9 0.34 12.61 10.51
C THR A 9 1.19 13.70 11.17
N ASN A 10 2.36 13.91 10.60
CA ASN A 10 3.23 15.04 10.90
C ASN A 10 4.12 15.28 9.68
N HIS A 11 5.07 16.21 9.77
CA HIS A 11 5.91 16.53 8.61
C HIS A 11 6.75 15.36 8.12
N GLU A 12 7.04 14.39 8.96
CA GLU A 12 7.94 13.30 8.64
C GLU A 12 7.21 12.10 8.03
N ALA A 13 5.97 11.85 8.43
CA ALA A 13 5.23 10.69 7.95
C ALA A 13 3.73 10.80 8.20
N THR A 14 2.96 10.08 7.39
CA THR A 14 1.54 9.86 7.59
C THR A 14 1.30 8.35 7.67
N THR A 15 0.55 7.93 8.68
CA THR A 15 0.23 6.51 8.89
C THR A 15 -1.26 6.27 8.67
N PHE A 16 -1.56 5.27 7.85
CA PHE A 16 -2.93 4.87 7.53
C PHE A 16 -3.17 3.42 7.92
N ALA A 17 -4.41 3.12 8.30
CA ALA A 17 -4.94 1.76 8.25
C ALA A 17 -5.76 1.65 6.96
N ILE A 18 -5.54 0.60 6.19
CA ILE A 18 -6.19 0.41 4.89
C ILE A 18 -6.78 -1.00 4.83
N TRP A 19 -8.06 -1.08 4.46
CA TRP A 19 -8.78 -2.34 4.27
C TRP A 19 -9.06 -2.53 2.79
N ILE A 20 -8.64 -3.68 2.25
CA ILE A 20 -8.72 -3.98 0.82
C ILE A 20 -9.51 -5.28 0.65
N LYS A 21 -10.66 -5.21 -0.02
CA LYS A 21 -11.48 -6.41 -0.26
C LYS A 21 -11.00 -7.21 -1.45
N LYS A 22 -10.67 -6.56 -2.56
CA LYS A 22 -10.31 -7.24 -3.81
C LYS A 22 -8.93 -6.88 -4.30
N ARG A 23 -8.68 -5.61 -4.57
CA ARG A 23 -7.40 -5.20 -5.12
C ARG A 23 -7.15 -3.71 -4.98
N VAL A 24 -5.88 -3.35 -5.08
CA VAL A 24 -5.43 -1.98 -5.32
C VAL A 24 -4.76 -1.98 -6.69
N LYS A 25 -5.22 -1.12 -7.59
CA LYS A 25 -4.65 -0.99 -8.93
C LYS A 25 -3.21 -0.50 -8.87
N LEU A 26 -2.43 -0.84 -9.91
CA LEU A 26 -1.06 -0.35 -10.00
C LEU A 26 -1.03 1.17 -9.99
N HIS A 27 -0.22 1.70 -9.10
CA HIS A 27 0.00 3.13 -8.93
C HIS A 27 1.39 3.34 -8.36
N LYS A 28 1.83 4.58 -8.33
CA LYS A 28 3.10 4.95 -7.70
C LYS A 28 2.96 6.30 -7.01
N HIS A 29 3.85 6.52 -6.06
CA HIS A 29 4.00 7.80 -5.37
C HIS A 29 5.33 8.41 -5.80
N LEU A 30 5.31 9.63 -6.32
CA LEU A 30 6.51 10.27 -6.85
C LEU A 30 7.48 10.68 -5.74
N TYR A 31 6.94 11.12 -4.61
CA TYR A 31 7.74 11.76 -3.56
C TYR A 31 7.67 11.04 -2.21
N HIS A 32 6.99 9.90 -2.14
CA HIS A 32 6.84 9.16 -0.89
C HIS A 32 7.50 7.80 -0.97
N THR A 33 8.18 7.43 0.10
CA THR A 33 8.52 6.05 0.38
C THR A 33 7.40 5.49 1.25
N GLU A 34 6.93 4.29 0.93
CA GLU A 34 5.85 3.66 1.67
C GLU A 34 6.31 2.36 2.28
N ASN A 35 6.01 2.19 3.58
CA ASN A 35 6.20 0.92 4.27
C ASN A 35 4.82 0.33 4.53
N VAL A 36 4.59 -0.89 4.06
CA VAL A 36 3.31 -1.57 4.20
C VAL A 36 3.49 -2.79 5.08
N ILE A 37 2.69 -2.89 6.12
CA ILE A 37 2.69 -4.03 7.05
C ILE A 37 1.37 -4.76 6.87
N ILE A 38 1.42 -6.04 6.49
CA ILE A 38 0.21 -6.85 6.34
C ILE A 38 -0.24 -7.33 7.72
N GLU A 39 -1.42 -6.89 8.16
CA GLU A 39 -1.98 -7.28 9.46
C GLU A 39 -2.97 -8.42 9.36
N GLU A 40 -3.72 -8.51 8.26
CA GLU A 40 -4.69 -9.57 8.02
C GLU A 40 -4.77 -9.86 6.53
N GLY A 41 -5.09 -11.10 6.19
CA GLY A 41 -5.31 -11.50 4.81
C GLY A 41 -4.05 -11.92 4.09
N ARG A 42 -4.23 -12.30 2.83
CA ARG A 42 -3.16 -12.76 1.94
C ARG A 42 -3.43 -12.24 0.54
N GLY A 43 -2.36 -12.12 -0.24
CA GLY A 43 -2.50 -11.66 -1.61
C GLY A 43 -1.23 -11.78 -2.41
N LYS A 44 -1.32 -11.33 -3.66
CA LYS A 44 -0.17 -11.15 -4.54
C LYS A 44 0.13 -9.67 -4.60
N PHE A 45 1.33 -9.30 -4.22
CA PHE A 45 1.79 -7.92 -4.22
C PHE A 45 2.77 -7.71 -5.36
N GLN A 46 2.47 -6.77 -6.24
CA GLN A 46 3.38 -6.39 -7.30
C GLN A 46 4.19 -5.18 -6.86
N LEU A 47 5.51 -5.28 -7.01
CA LEU A 47 6.46 -4.21 -6.70
C LEU A 47 7.40 -4.08 -7.89
N GLY A 48 7.23 -3.02 -8.68
CA GLY A 48 7.91 -2.91 -9.96
C GLY A 48 7.54 -4.08 -10.86
N ASP A 49 8.53 -4.82 -11.34
CA ASP A 49 8.31 -5.99 -12.19
C ASP A 49 8.23 -7.31 -11.40
N SER A 50 8.38 -7.26 -10.09
CA SER A 50 8.38 -8.45 -9.22
C SER A 50 7.01 -8.65 -8.60
N VAL A 51 6.63 -9.92 -8.41
CA VAL A 51 5.37 -10.30 -7.76
C VAL A 51 5.69 -11.23 -6.60
N TYR A 52 5.13 -10.91 -5.43
CA TYR A 52 5.35 -11.66 -4.19
C TYR A 52 4.03 -12.11 -3.61
N GLN A 53 4.01 -13.33 -3.07
CA GLN A 53 2.92 -13.76 -2.19
C GLN A 53 3.16 -13.13 -0.82
N VAL A 54 2.14 -12.44 -0.29
CA VAL A 54 2.23 -11.77 1.01
C VAL A 54 1.15 -12.27 1.94
N LYS A 55 1.45 -12.25 3.23
CA LYS A 55 0.56 -12.70 4.29
C LYS A 55 0.80 -11.91 5.57
N LYS A 56 -0.02 -12.16 6.56
CA LYS A 56 0.10 -11.51 7.87
C LYS A 56 1.54 -11.56 8.39
N GLY A 57 2.04 -10.42 8.81
CA GLY A 57 3.38 -10.24 9.35
C GLY A 57 4.41 -9.79 8.34
N ASP A 58 4.09 -9.85 7.04
CA ASP A 58 5.03 -9.40 6.00
C ASP A 58 5.09 -7.88 5.97
N VAL A 59 6.28 -7.37 5.67
CA VAL A 59 6.53 -5.94 5.51
C VAL A 59 7.09 -5.71 4.11
N ILE A 60 6.49 -4.77 3.40
CA ILE A 60 6.94 -4.40 2.05
C ILE A 60 7.41 -2.95 2.10
N VAL A 61 8.62 -2.69 1.62
CA VAL A 61 9.15 -1.33 1.46
C VAL A 61 9.00 -0.94 0.00
N ILE A 62 8.27 0.13 -0.25
CA ILE A 62 7.99 0.61 -1.60
C ILE A 62 8.75 1.92 -1.79
N PRO A 63 9.82 1.93 -2.62
CA PRO A 63 10.56 3.15 -2.90
C PRO A 63 9.72 4.16 -3.66
N GLN A 64 10.17 5.40 -3.67
CA GLN A 64 9.58 6.44 -4.51
C GLN A 64 9.55 5.99 -5.98
N ASP A 65 8.56 6.49 -6.70
CA ASP A 65 8.45 6.30 -8.16
C ASP A 65 8.45 4.83 -8.60
N THR A 66 7.88 3.95 -7.77
CA THR A 66 7.83 2.52 -8.04
C THR A 66 6.37 2.05 -8.18
N TRP A 67 6.04 1.46 -9.33
CA TRP A 67 4.70 0.89 -9.55
C TRP A 67 4.43 -0.23 -8.57
N HIS A 68 3.28 -0.19 -7.92
CA HIS A 68 2.88 -1.25 -6.98
C HIS A 68 1.37 -1.39 -6.92
N GLY A 69 0.94 -2.55 -6.50
CA GLY A 69 -0.46 -2.89 -6.33
C GLY A 69 -0.58 -4.24 -5.67
N VAL A 70 -1.81 -4.63 -5.34
CA VAL A 70 -2.06 -5.92 -4.68
C VAL A 70 -3.38 -6.51 -5.14
N ILE A 71 -3.41 -7.85 -5.26
CA ILE A 71 -4.64 -8.61 -5.49
C ILE A 71 -4.83 -9.51 -4.28
N VAL A 72 -5.94 -9.30 -3.56
CA VAL A 72 -6.26 -10.10 -2.38
C VAL A 72 -6.78 -11.46 -2.81
N ASN A 73 -6.24 -12.53 -2.25
CA ASN A 73 -6.66 -13.89 -2.56
C ASN A 73 -7.04 -14.70 -1.31
N SER A 74 -7.24 -14.04 -0.19
CA SER A 74 -7.81 -14.65 1.01
C SER A 74 -9.32 -14.38 1.07
N LYS A 75 -10.04 -15.17 1.89
CA LYS A 75 -11.44 -14.90 2.18
C LYS A 75 -11.59 -13.63 2.99
N GLU A 76 -10.67 -13.40 3.92
CA GLU A 76 -10.67 -12.21 4.76
C GLU A 76 -10.32 -10.98 3.94
N THR A 77 -10.89 -9.85 4.31
CA THR A 77 -10.44 -8.54 3.85
C THR A 77 -8.99 -8.36 4.28
N MET A 78 -8.13 -7.90 3.36
CA MET A 78 -6.76 -7.58 3.71
C MET A 78 -6.73 -6.29 4.50
N LYS A 79 -6.05 -6.29 5.64
CA LYS A 79 -5.80 -5.08 6.41
C LYS A 79 -4.30 -4.82 6.42
N VAL A 80 -3.91 -3.60 6.07
CA VAL A 80 -2.52 -3.19 6.11
C VAL A 80 -2.37 -1.89 6.89
N ILE A 81 -1.19 -1.69 7.46
CA ILE A 81 -0.74 -0.39 7.95
C ILE A 81 0.20 0.15 6.90
N SER A 82 -0.06 1.37 6.44
CA SER A 82 0.76 2.06 5.45
C SER A 82 1.38 3.28 6.10
N ILE A 83 2.71 3.37 6.05
CA ILE A 83 3.45 4.52 6.56
C ILE A 83 4.12 5.19 5.36
N GLN A 84 3.70 6.39 5.07
CA GLN A 84 4.20 7.17 3.94
C GLN A 84 5.03 8.33 4.42
N SER A 85 6.26 8.43 3.97
CA SER A 85 7.17 9.52 4.32
C SER A 85 7.73 10.18 3.06
N PRO A 86 7.84 11.53 3.05
CA PRO A 86 7.39 12.48 4.07
C PRO A 86 5.87 12.51 4.21
N GLU A 87 5.34 13.56 4.83
CA GLU A 87 3.90 13.73 5.05
C GLU A 87 3.10 13.54 3.75
N PHE A 88 2.03 12.76 3.81
CA PHE A 88 1.15 12.53 2.65
C PHE A 88 0.18 13.71 2.50
N LEU A 89 0.32 14.44 1.38
CA LEU A 89 -0.52 15.60 1.07
C LEU A 89 -1.57 15.30 -0.02
N GLY A 90 -1.62 14.06 -0.50
CA GLY A 90 -2.61 13.63 -1.49
C GLY A 90 -2.35 14.12 -2.91
N LYS A 91 -1.11 14.50 -3.24
CA LYS A 91 -0.84 15.17 -4.51
C LYS A 91 0.08 14.42 -5.46
N ASP A 92 0.68 13.30 -5.05
CA ASP A 92 1.72 12.66 -5.86
C ASP A 92 1.40 11.24 -6.30
N ARG A 93 0.17 10.77 -6.09
CA ARG A 93 -0.22 9.43 -6.51
C ARG A 93 -0.61 9.41 -7.99
N ILE A 94 0.02 8.51 -8.73
CA ILE A 94 -0.22 8.33 -10.17
C ILE A 94 -0.68 6.90 -10.42
N PHE A 95 -1.78 6.73 -11.13
CA PHE A 95 -2.28 5.42 -11.54
C PHE A 95 -1.73 5.05 -12.90
N LYS A 96 -1.42 3.77 -13.07
CA LYS A 96 -0.98 3.25 -14.36
C LYS A 96 -2.21 3.03 -15.25
N ASN A 97 -2.12 3.50 -16.49
CA ASN A 97 -3.12 3.20 -17.50
C ASN A 97 -3.00 1.72 -17.88
N GLU A 98 -4.11 1.01 -17.78
CA GLU A 98 -4.17 -0.41 -18.11
C GLU A 98 -5.09 -0.64 -19.30
#